data_e245ce941c6e8be68160a422647581a3
#
_entry.id   e245ce941c6e8be68160a422647581a3
#
_cell.length_a   1.000
_cell.length_b   1.000
_cell.length_c   1.000
_cell.angle_alpha   90.00
_cell.angle_beta   90.00
_cell.angle_gamma   90.00
#
_symmetry.space_group_name_H-M   'P 1'
#
loop_
_entity.id
_entity.type
_entity.pdbx_description
1 polymer ?
#
loop_
_entity_poly.entity_id
_entity_poly.type
_entity_poly.pdbx_seq_one_letter_code
_entity_poly.pdbx_strand_id
1 'polypeptide(L)'
;TGEDTLSLHDALPIYGFGIAFFEDKACRLFVDNQSAVESPIADLVRNYPIKSRNVIAHIRKATQGKITLENSHPFLRELWGRHWIFAHNGDLHDFNPQLSGRFEPVGNTDSERAFCYLLDQMVEAFGYTEPCIEKIFSLLERISPEIAEHGTFNFCLSNGQALFSYATTKLHWLVREYPFQPAHLIDLDVKVDFSEVTTPEDRVAVITTEPLTHNESWTAYQPGEMILFQHGKPIKYALTRVERLIREADNPLLKRITKADQY
;
A
#
# COMPACT_ATOMS: atom_id res chain seq x y z
N THR A 1 13.92 -26.40 32.06
CA THR A 1 13.60 -24.97 31.97
C THR A 1 14.05 -24.49 30.60
N GLY A 2 13.21 -24.75 29.58
CA GLY A 2 13.43 -24.26 28.23
C GLY A 2 12.80 -22.89 28.13
N GLU A 3 13.61 -21.90 27.86
CA GLU A 3 13.12 -20.60 27.40
C GLU A 3 12.78 -20.75 25.92
N ASP A 4 11.49 -20.82 25.61
CA ASP A 4 10.95 -20.65 24.26
C ASP A 4 11.09 -19.17 23.87
N THR A 5 12.30 -18.78 23.48
CA THR A 5 12.51 -17.59 22.67
C THR A 5 11.96 -17.93 21.29
N LEU A 6 10.73 -17.48 21.00
CA LEU A 6 10.22 -17.33 19.64
C LEU A 6 11.19 -16.41 18.91
N SER A 7 12.17 -17.00 18.24
CA SER A 7 13.12 -16.26 17.45
C SER A 7 12.37 -15.73 16.22
N LEU A 8 12.68 -14.50 15.82
CA LEU A 8 12.24 -13.85 14.56
C LEU A 8 12.56 -14.72 13.30
N HIS A 9 13.20 -15.87 13.47
CA HIS A 9 13.53 -16.82 12.42
C HIS A 9 12.37 -17.75 12.00
N ASP A 10 11.30 -17.85 12.81
CA ASP A 10 10.10 -18.65 12.46
C ASP A 10 9.03 -17.85 11.68
N ALA A 11 9.25 -16.58 11.44
CA ALA A 11 8.45 -15.81 10.50
C ALA A 11 8.69 -16.36 9.08
N LEU A 12 7.59 -16.65 8.36
CA LEU A 12 7.62 -17.06 6.94
C LEU A 12 8.62 -16.19 6.16
N PRO A 13 9.44 -16.78 5.30
CA PRO A 13 10.51 -16.06 4.62
C PRO A 13 9.97 -14.82 3.90
N ILE A 14 10.52 -13.66 4.28
CA ILE A 14 10.23 -12.36 3.66
C ILE A 14 11.16 -12.26 2.46
N TYR A 15 10.58 -12.26 1.26
CA TYR A 15 11.34 -12.20 0.02
C TYR A 15 11.10 -10.89 -0.68
N GLY A 16 12.12 -10.04 -0.70
CA GLY A 16 12.10 -8.77 -1.38
C GLY A 16 11.40 -7.66 -0.61
N PHE A 17 11.87 -6.48 -0.84
CA PHE A 17 11.26 -5.25 -0.37
C PHE A 17 11.47 -4.15 -1.40
N GLY A 18 10.73 -3.07 -1.25
CA GLY A 18 11.01 -1.86 -1.98
C GLY A 18 10.45 -0.65 -1.27
N ILE A 19 11.10 0.46 -1.52
CA ILE A 19 10.71 1.75 -0.97
C ILE A 19 10.89 2.84 -2.02
N ALA A 20 9.87 3.68 -2.15
CA ALA A 20 9.78 4.78 -3.10
C ALA A 20 9.66 6.11 -2.37
N PHE A 21 10.53 7.05 -2.69
CA PHE A 21 10.57 8.40 -2.12
C PHE A 21 10.32 9.43 -3.21
N PHE A 22 9.26 10.19 -3.10
CA PHE A 22 8.96 11.26 -4.05
C PHE A 22 9.78 12.54 -3.78
N GLU A 23 10.34 13.08 -4.85
CA GLU A 23 10.88 14.44 -4.95
C GLU A 23 10.08 15.17 -6.03
N ASP A 24 9.04 15.89 -5.65
CA ASP A 24 8.06 16.53 -6.54
C ASP A 24 7.45 15.51 -7.54
N LYS A 25 7.78 15.60 -8.82
CA LYS A 25 7.26 14.75 -9.90
C LYS A 25 8.01 13.43 -10.06
N ALA A 26 9.25 13.39 -9.57
CA ALA A 26 10.12 12.23 -9.69
C ALA A 26 10.12 11.40 -8.41
N CYS A 27 10.44 10.12 -8.56
CA CYS A 27 10.55 9.18 -7.46
C CYS A 27 11.89 8.48 -7.49
N ARG A 28 12.55 8.40 -6.32
CA ARG A 28 13.67 7.48 -6.08
C ARG A 28 13.09 6.16 -5.66
N LEU A 29 13.34 5.13 -6.41
CA LEU A 29 12.87 3.77 -6.14
C LEU A 29 14.07 2.87 -5.81
N PHE A 30 14.01 2.24 -4.64
CA PHE A 30 14.96 1.22 -4.20
C PHE A 30 14.20 -0.09 -4.04
N VAL A 31 14.60 -1.11 -4.77
CA VAL A 31 13.96 -2.43 -4.77
C VAL A 31 15.02 -3.50 -4.71
N ASP A 32 14.80 -4.51 -3.90
CA ASP A 32 15.66 -5.69 -3.81
C ASP A 32 14.80 -6.96 -3.73
N ASN A 33 15.29 -8.05 -4.30
CA ASN A 33 14.68 -9.37 -4.19
C ASN A 33 15.19 -10.16 -2.95
N GLN A 34 16.14 -9.61 -2.22
CA GLN A 34 16.57 -10.12 -0.91
C GLN A 34 15.68 -9.57 0.21
N SER A 35 15.73 -10.20 1.37
CA SER A 35 15.02 -9.69 2.55
C SER A 35 15.61 -8.34 2.99
N ALA A 36 14.78 -7.45 3.53
CA ALA A 36 15.24 -6.15 4.00
C ALA A 36 16.31 -6.24 5.13
N VAL A 37 16.37 -7.37 5.83
CA VAL A 37 17.36 -7.60 6.89
C VAL A 37 18.74 -7.94 6.33
N GLU A 38 18.79 -8.55 5.15
CA GLU A 38 20.02 -9.02 4.51
C GLU A 38 20.48 -8.12 3.35
N SER A 39 19.66 -7.17 2.94
CA SER A 39 19.91 -6.37 1.75
C SER A 39 20.86 -5.21 2.00
N PRO A 40 21.96 -5.10 1.24
CA PRO A 40 22.82 -3.92 1.25
C PRO A 40 22.10 -2.64 0.80
N ILE A 41 21.04 -2.77 -0.01
CA ILE A 41 20.20 -1.65 -0.43
C ILE A 41 19.40 -1.11 0.76
N ALA A 42 18.89 -1.97 1.64
CA ALA A 42 18.20 -1.55 2.86
C ALA A 42 19.14 -0.78 3.80
N ASP A 43 20.39 -1.23 3.93
CA ASP A 43 21.42 -0.54 4.70
C ASP A 43 21.79 0.82 4.09
N LEU A 44 21.91 0.90 2.76
CA LEU A 44 22.11 2.16 2.06
C LEU A 44 20.96 3.14 2.35
N VAL A 45 19.70 2.70 2.20
CA VAL A 45 18.53 3.56 2.43
C VAL A 45 18.44 4.03 3.87
N ARG A 46 18.75 3.16 4.84
CA ARG A 46 18.76 3.50 6.29
C ARG A 46 19.73 4.65 6.60
N ASN A 47 20.86 4.69 5.90
CA ASN A 47 21.93 5.65 6.14
C ASN A 47 21.88 6.86 5.20
N TYR A 48 21.01 6.85 4.19
CA TYR A 48 20.91 7.93 3.22
C TYR A 48 19.89 8.99 3.68
N PRO A 49 20.28 10.27 3.79
CA PRO A 49 19.42 11.32 4.32
C PRO A 49 18.37 11.76 3.29
N ILE A 50 17.36 10.93 3.05
CA ILE A 50 16.26 11.23 2.12
C ILE A 50 15.17 11.99 2.86
N LYS A 51 14.79 13.17 2.34
CA LYS A 51 13.59 13.91 2.76
C LYS A 51 12.54 13.79 1.67
N SER A 52 11.37 13.28 2.03
CA SER A 52 10.27 13.08 1.08
C SER A 52 8.93 13.37 1.77
N ARG A 53 8.01 13.98 1.01
CA ARG A 53 6.65 14.23 1.48
C ARG A 53 5.70 13.06 1.26
N ASN A 54 6.11 12.10 0.43
CA ASN A 54 5.30 10.93 0.10
C ASN A 54 6.21 9.73 -0.09
N VAL A 55 5.99 8.71 0.73
CA VAL A 55 6.80 7.49 0.73
C VAL A 55 5.86 6.31 0.63
N ILE A 56 6.16 5.36 -0.25
CA ILE A 56 5.50 4.07 -0.31
C ILE A 56 6.55 2.99 -0.09
N ALA A 57 6.36 2.16 0.94
CA ALA A 57 7.18 1.01 1.24
C ALA A 57 6.34 -0.27 1.15
N HIS A 58 6.95 -1.34 0.66
CA HIS A 58 6.33 -2.65 0.60
C HIS A 58 7.34 -3.74 0.95
N ILE A 59 6.95 -4.64 1.84
CA ILE A 59 7.70 -5.85 2.16
C ILE A 59 6.92 -7.02 1.57
N ARG A 60 7.56 -7.76 0.67
CA ARG A 60 6.92 -8.89 -0.01
C ARG A 60 7.00 -10.14 0.85
N LYS A 61 5.86 -10.67 1.24
CA LYS A 61 5.70 -12.02 1.75
C LYS A 61 5.24 -12.89 0.58
N ALA A 62 6.18 -13.59 -0.05
CA ALA A 62 5.84 -14.40 -1.22
C ALA A 62 5.01 -15.62 -0.80
N THR A 63 3.74 -15.61 -1.16
CA THR A 63 2.85 -16.77 -1.09
C THR A 63 2.86 -17.56 -2.39
N GLN A 64 3.11 -16.91 -3.52
CA GLN A 64 3.17 -17.49 -4.88
C GLN A 64 4.14 -16.70 -5.77
N GLY A 65 4.66 -17.35 -6.82
CA GLY A 65 5.49 -16.77 -7.85
C GLY A 65 7.00 -16.77 -7.57
N LYS A 66 7.79 -16.53 -8.62
CA LYS A 66 9.25 -16.45 -8.53
C LYS A 66 9.66 -15.18 -7.78
N ILE A 67 10.71 -15.32 -6.96
CA ILE A 67 11.37 -14.20 -6.30
C ILE A 67 12.31 -13.56 -7.31
N THR A 68 11.83 -12.53 -7.99
CA THR A 68 12.58 -11.80 -9.00
C THR A 68 12.37 -10.31 -8.81
N LEU A 69 13.30 -9.51 -9.30
CA LEU A 69 13.27 -8.06 -9.12
C LEU A 69 12.03 -7.44 -9.78
N GLU A 70 11.67 -7.90 -10.97
CA GLU A 70 10.51 -7.42 -11.73
C GLU A 70 9.17 -7.69 -11.04
N ASN A 71 9.13 -8.64 -10.10
CA ASN A 71 7.94 -8.98 -9.32
C ASN A 71 7.90 -8.29 -7.95
N SER A 72 8.85 -7.42 -7.67
CA SER A 72 8.96 -6.74 -6.36
C SER A 72 8.27 -5.38 -6.38
N HIS A 73 7.44 -5.13 -5.36
CA HIS A 73 6.78 -3.84 -5.17
C HIS A 73 7.74 -2.80 -4.53
N PRO A 74 7.40 -1.49 -4.64
CA PRO A 74 6.31 -0.91 -5.42
C PRO A 74 6.66 -0.79 -6.90
N PHE A 75 5.65 -0.83 -7.76
CA PHE A 75 5.81 -0.64 -9.21
C PHE A 75 5.82 0.84 -9.57
N LEU A 76 6.59 1.18 -10.60
CA LEU A 76 6.73 2.55 -11.11
C LEU A 76 6.40 2.62 -12.60
N ARG A 77 5.60 3.62 -12.99
CA ARG A 77 5.37 4.02 -14.39
C ARG A 77 5.33 5.53 -14.50
N GLU A 78 5.55 6.03 -15.70
CA GLU A 78 5.34 7.43 -16.04
C GLU A 78 3.96 7.64 -16.63
N LEU A 79 3.25 8.69 -16.18
CA LEU A 79 2.04 9.18 -16.81
C LEU A 79 1.91 10.69 -16.55
N TRP A 80 1.62 11.45 -17.61
CA TRP A 80 1.45 12.90 -17.60
C TRP A 80 2.68 13.69 -17.11
N GLY A 81 3.89 13.20 -17.44
CA GLY A 81 5.16 13.82 -17.05
C GLY A 81 5.49 13.69 -15.56
N ARG A 82 4.97 12.64 -14.90
CA ARG A 82 5.09 12.40 -13.48
C ARG A 82 5.23 10.90 -13.21
N HIS A 83 6.01 10.54 -12.19
CA HIS A 83 6.05 9.16 -11.74
C HIS A 83 4.78 8.81 -10.97
N TRP A 84 4.29 7.61 -11.21
CA TRP A 84 3.22 6.95 -10.48
C TRP A 84 3.78 5.71 -9.81
N ILE A 85 3.49 5.55 -8.53
CA ILE A 85 3.95 4.43 -7.71
C ILE A 85 2.74 3.67 -7.20
N PHE A 86 2.80 2.35 -7.32
CA PHE A 86 1.74 1.46 -6.89
C PHE A 86 2.27 0.33 -6.03
N ALA A 87 1.64 0.11 -4.88
CA ALA A 87 1.86 -1.05 -4.02
C ALA A 87 0.51 -1.71 -3.73
N HIS A 88 0.47 -3.03 -3.86
CA HIS A 88 -0.71 -3.86 -3.66
C HIS A 88 -0.41 -4.95 -2.64
N ASN A 89 -1.28 -5.11 -1.67
CA ASN A 89 -1.30 -6.22 -0.71
C ASN A 89 -2.58 -7.02 -0.95
N GLY A 90 -2.45 -8.17 -1.60
CA GLY A 90 -3.56 -9.02 -1.96
C GLY A 90 -3.20 -10.04 -3.02
N ASP A 91 -4.22 -10.69 -3.56
CA ASP A 91 -4.13 -11.71 -4.61
C ASP A 91 -5.38 -11.62 -5.48
N LEU A 92 -5.21 -11.48 -6.79
CA LEU A 92 -6.30 -11.35 -7.78
C LEU A 92 -6.33 -12.58 -8.67
N HIS A 93 -7.38 -13.37 -8.55
CA HIS A 93 -7.57 -14.59 -9.33
C HIS A 93 -8.27 -14.29 -10.66
N ASP A 94 -7.76 -14.87 -11.73
CA ASP A 94 -8.33 -14.74 -13.08
C ASP A 94 -8.48 -13.28 -13.55
N PHE A 95 -7.73 -12.35 -12.96
CA PHE A 95 -7.69 -10.96 -13.39
C PHE A 95 -6.76 -10.81 -14.60
N ASN A 96 -7.33 -10.87 -15.77
CA ASN A 96 -6.59 -10.78 -17.04
C ASN A 96 -7.25 -9.76 -18.00
N PRO A 97 -7.31 -8.48 -17.65
CA PRO A 97 -7.88 -7.44 -18.49
C PRO A 97 -7.08 -7.29 -19.79
N GLN A 98 -7.75 -6.90 -20.85
CA GLN A 98 -7.08 -6.48 -22.06
C GLN A 98 -6.43 -5.12 -21.81
N LEU A 99 -5.10 -5.06 -21.96
CA LEU A 99 -4.32 -3.84 -21.88
C LEU A 99 -4.21 -3.19 -23.28
N SER A 100 -4.04 -1.86 -23.29
CA SER A 100 -3.93 -1.08 -24.54
C SER A 100 -2.61 -1.26 -25.28
N GLY A 101 -1.60 -1.84 -24.61
CA GLY A 101 -0.20 -1.92 -25.08
C GLY A 101 0.61 -0.68 -24.71
N ARG A 102 0.02 0.33 -24.06
CA ARG A 102 0.75 1.49 -23.56
C ARG A 102 1.50 1.19 -22.27
N PHE A 103 0.84 0.47 -21.37
CA PHE A 103 1.42 0.00 -20.13
C PHE A 103 1.38 -1.52 -20.12
N GLU A 104 2.58 -2.12 -20.07
CA GLU A 104 2.72 -3.56 -20.04
C GLU A 104 3.46 -3.99 -18.77
N PRO A 105 3.05 -5.10 -18.12
CA PRO A 105 3.80 -5.67 -17.03
C PRO A 105 5.19 -6.11 -17.48
N VAL A 106 6.21 -5.82 -16.68
CA VAL A 106 7.58 -6.35 -16.88
C VAL A 106 7.69 -7.73 -16.25
N GLY A 107 7.07 -7.92 -15.10
CA GLY A 107 6.94 -9.20 -14.43
C GLY A 107 5.68 -9.96 -14.82
N ASN A 108 5.27 -10.85 -13.95
CA ASN A 108 4.11 -11.72 -14.18
C ASN A 108 3.10 -11.69 -13.01
N THR A 109 3.16 -10.66 -12.16
CA THR A 109 2.23 -10.52 -11.05
C THR A 109 0.89 -9.93 -11.48
N ASP A 110 -0.19 -10.38 -10.85
CA ASP A 110 -1.51 -9.80 -10.91
C ASP A 110 -1.50 -8.32 -10.49
N SER A 111 -0.71 -8.00 -9.49
CA SER A 111 -0.52 -6.65 -8.94
C SER A 111 0.00 -5.66 -9.99
N GLU A 112 1.05 -6.03 -10.74
CA GLU A 112 1.59 -5.16 -11.78
C GLU A 112 0.61 -5.01 -12.95
N ARG A 113 -0.09 -6.09 -13.29
CA ARG A 113 -1.16 -6.06 -14.30
C ARG A 113 -2.30 -5.13 -13.89
N ALA A 114 -2.71 -5.17 -12.61
CA ALA A 114 -3.71 -4.25 -12.08
C ALA A 114 -3.24 -2.79 -12.16
N PHE A 115 -1.99 -2.52 -11.86
CA PHE A 115 -1.41 -1.18 -12.00
C PHE A 115 -1.44 -0.69 -13.46
N CYS A 116 -0.99 -1.53 -14.42
CA CYS A 116 -1.04 -1.20 -15.84
C CYS A 116 -2.48 -0.91 -16.30
N TYR A 117 -3.44 -1.72 -15.85
CA TYR A 117 -4.86 -1.51 -16.15
C TYR A 117 -5.41 -0.20 -15.58
N LEU A 118 -5.08 0.13 -14.32
CA LEU A 118 -5.49 1.41 -13.73
C LEU A 118 -4.98 2.60 -14.55
N LEU A 119 -3.71 2.57 -14.99
CA LEU A 119 -3.13 3.63 -15.82
C LEU A 119 -3.76 3.69 -17.21
N ASP A 120 -4.06 2.55 -17.83
CA ASP A 120 -4.78 2.49 -19.12
C ASP A 120 -6.15 3.14 -18.98
N GLN A 121 -6.91 2.82 -17.93
CA GLN A 121 -8.20 3.43 -17.66
C GLN A 121 -8.11 4.95 -17.41
N MET A 122 -7.04 5.42 -16.78
CA MET A 122 -6.78 6.85 -16.62
C MET A 122 -6.55 7.54 -17.97
N VAL A 123 -5.78 6.93 -18.87
CA VAL A 123 -5.56 7.48 -20.21
C VAL A 123 -6.83 7.43 -21.05
N GLU A 124 -7.59 6.37 -20.97
CA GLU A 124 -8.87 6.25 -21.67
C GLU A 124 -9.86 7.35 -21.23
N ALA A 125 -9.93 7.61 -19.93
CA ALA A 125 -10.86 8.59 -19.38
C ALA A 125 -10.44 10.05 -19.61
N PHE A 126 -9.13 10.35 -19.58
CA PHE A 126 -8.64 11.74 -19.54
C PHE A 126 -7.67 12.11 -20.67
N GLY A 127 -7.27 11.14 -21.50
CA GLY A 127 -6.30 11.37 -22.56
C GLY A 127 -4.91 11.69 -22.02
N TYR A 128 -4.23 12.61 -22.70
CA TYR A 128 -2.82 12.93 -22.41
C TYR A 128 -2.65 14.17 -21.53
N THR A 129 -3.72 14.73 -20.99
CA THR A 129 -3.68 15.89 -20.10
C THR A 129 -4.01 15.47 -18.69
N GLU A 130 -3.13 15.78 -17.73
CA GLU A 130 -3.33 15.47 -16.31
C GLU A 130 -4.62 16.14 -15.81
N PRO A 131 -5.62 15.36 -15.35
CA PRO A 131 -6.83 15.91 -14.74
C PRO A 131 -6.58 16.37 -13.31
N CYS A 132 -7.55 17.04 -12.68
CA CYS A 132 -7.48 17.32 -11.25
C CYS A 132 -7.59 16.02 -10.43
N ILE A 133 -7.05 16.06 -9.22
CA ILE A 133 -6.96 14.89 -8.32
C ILE A 133 -8.33 14.29 -8.01
N GLU A 134 -9.38 15.12 -7.89
CA GLU A 134 -10.75 14.69 -7.61
C GLU A 134 -11.33 13.83 -8.74
N LYS A 135 -10.98 14.14 -10.00
CA LYS A 135 -11.40 13.34 -11.17
C LYS A 135 -10.70 11.97 -11.18
N ILE A 136 -9.42 11.94 -10.82
CA ILE A 136 -8.67 10.69 -10.66
C ILE A 136 -9.32 9.85 -9.56
N PHE A 137 -9.60 10.45 -8.39
CA PHE A 137 -10.28 9.77 -7.30
C PHE A 137 -11.61 9.16 -7.75
N SER A 138 -12.45 9.94 -8.45
CA SER A 138 -13.76 9.46 -8.92
C SER A 138 -13.64 8.33 -9.96
N LEU A 139 -12.60 8.32 -10.78
CA LEU A 139 -12.32 7.20 -11.67
C LEU A 139 -11.94 5.95 -10.89
N LEU A 140 -10.97 6.08 -9.95
CA LEU A 140 -10.51 4.97 -9.11
C LEU A 140 -11.65 4.39 -8.27
N GLU A 141 -12.51 5.25 -7.69
CA GLU A 141 -13.72 4.86 -6.96
C GLU A 141 -14.62 3.96 -7.80
N ARG A 142 -14.76 4.25 -9.08
CA ARG A 142 -15.59 3.48 -10.00
C ARG A 142 -14.99 2.15 -10.41
N ILE A 143 -13.67 2.10 -10.70
CA ILE A 143 -13.04 0.90 -11.28
C ILE A 143 -12.45 -0.05 -10.23
N SER A 144 -12.14 0.41 -9.02
CA SER A 144 -11.54 -0.46 -7.99
C SER A 144 -12.47 -1.61 -7.55
N PRO A 145 -13.79 -1.42 -7.42
CA PRO A 145 -14.70 -2.53 -7.12
C PRO A 145 -14.69 -3.64 -8.18
N GLU A 146 -14.54 -3.27 -9.46
CA GLU A 146 -14.49 -4.24 -10.57
C GLU A 146 -13.27 -5.14 -10.44
N ILE A 147 -12.09 -4.56 -10.11
CA ILE A 147 -10.88 -5.34 -9.85
C ILE A 147 -11.04 -6.19 -8.58
N ALA A 148 -11.66 -5.65 -7.55
CA ALA A 148 -11.89 -6.31 -6.26
C ALA A 148 -12.82 -7.54 -6.35
N GLU A 149 -13.63 -7.68 -7.42
CA GLU A 149 -14.39 -8.91 -7.65
C GLU A 149 -13.48 -10.13 -7.90
N HIS A 150 -12.22 -9.89 -8.30
CA HIS A 150 -11.24 -10.93 -8.57
C HIS A 150 -10.44 -11.39 -7.35
N GLY A 151 -10.55 -10.70 -6.21
CA GLY A 151 -9.81 -11.11 -5.01
C GLY A 151 -9.54 -9.98 -4.02
N THR A 152 -8.56 -10.20 -3.16
CA THR A 152 -8.14 -9.18 -2.19
C THR A 152 -7.41 -8.06 -2.90
N PHE A 153 -7.94 -6.83 -2.78
CA PHE A 153 -7.40 -5.65 -3.44
C PHE A 153 -7.22 -4.50 -2.45
N ASN A 154 -6.08 -4.51 -1.74
CA ASN A 154 -5.66 -3.41 -0.88
C ASN A 154 -4.49 -2.72 -1.54
N PHE A 155 -4.61 -1.44 -1.88
CA PHE A 155 -3.53 -0.76 -2.56
C PHE A 155 -3.26 0.66 -2.04
N CYS A 156 -2.04 1.11 -2.28
CA CYS A 156 -1.63 2.50 -2.25
C CYS A 156 -1.12 2.90 -3.64
N LEU A 157 -1.66 3.98 -4.19
CA LEU A 157 -1.28 4.58 -5.46
C LEU A 157 -0.92 6.05 -5.22
N SER A 158 0.22 6.50 -5.71
CA SER A 158 0.62 7.90 -5.56
C SER A 158 1.29 8.45 -6.80
N ASN A 159 1.11 9.76 -7.02
CA ASN A 159 1.81 10.56 -8.02
C ASN A 159 2.71 11.63 -7.40
N GLY A 160 2.98 11.56 -6.10
CA GLY A 160 3.75 12.52 -5.32
C GLY A 160 2.94 13.70 -4.78
N GLN A 161 1.82 14.08 -5.41
CA GLN A 161 0.92 15.15 -4.93
C GLN A 161 -0.18 14.61 -4.02
N ALA A 162 -0.62 13.40 -4.30
CA ALA A 162 -1.69 12.73 -3.60
C ALA A 162 -1.36 11.25 -3.40
N LEU A 163 -1.96 10.66 -2.39
CA LEU A 163 -1.98 9.22 -2.19
C LEU A 163 -3.43 8.76 -2.16
N PHE A 164 -3.75 7.81 -3.04
CA PHE A 164 -5.01 7.10 -3.10
C PHE A 164 -4.82 5.73 -2.45
N SER A 165 -5.68 5.36 -1.55
CA SER A 165 -5.67 4.05 -0.92
C SER A 165 -7.05 3.41 -0.98
N TYR A 166 -7.09 2.11 -1.16
CA TYR A 166 -8.30 1.31 -1.25
C TYR A 166 -8.13 0.01 -0.49
N ALA A 167 -9.15 -0.43 0.20
CA ALA A 167 -9.10 -1.66 0.97
C ALA A 167 -10.32 -2.54 0.77
N THR A 168 -10.11 -3.83 0.54
CA THR A 168 -11.15 -4.86 0.60
C THR A 168 -11.10 -5.67 1.89
N THR A 169 -9.94 -5.69 2.55
CA THR A 169 -9.73 -6.46 3.78
C THR A 169 -9.03 -5.65 4.86
N LYS A 170 -7.72 -5.44 4.74
CA LYS A 170 -6.87 -4.92 5.81
C LYS A 170 -6.06 -3.71 5.37
N LEU A 171 -6.49 -2.54 5.73
CA LEU A 171 -5.67 -1.33 5.87
C LEU A 171 -6.08 -0.58 7.12
N HIS A 172 -5.12 0.12 7.68
CA HIS A 172 -5.30 1.02 8.82
C HIS A 172 -4.63 2.34 8.51
N TRP A 173 -5.15 3.40 9.09
CA TRP A 173 -4.51 4.70 8.98
C TRP A 173 -4.58 5.48 10.29
N LEU A 174 -3.65 6.42 10.46
CA LEU A 174 -3.69 7.45 11.49
C LEU A 174 -3.09 8.75 10.93
N VAL A 175 -3.33 9.85 11.61
CA VAL A 175 -2.67 11.12 11.34
C VAL A 175 -1.88 11.52 12.59
N ARG A 176 -0.59 11.80 12.40
CA ARG A 176 0.26 12.43 13.40
C ARG A 176 0.35 13.92 13.11
N GLU A 177 0.13 14.72 14.10
CA GLU A 177 0.23 16.17 14.02
C GLU A 177 0.77 16.74 15.33
N TYR A 178 1.21 17.97 15.28
CA TYR A 178 1.77 18.62 16.45
C TYR A 178 0.73 18.79 17.59
N PRO A 179 1.13 18.55 18.88
CA PRO A 179 2.44 18.06 19.32
C PRO A 179 2.59 16.54 19.11
N PHE A 180 3.63 16.15 18.38
CA PHE A 180 3.91 14.75 18.11
C PHE A 180 4.19 14.00 19.41
N GLN A 181 3.47 12.92 19.63
CA GLN A 181 3.69 12.04 20.77
C GLN A 181 4.69 10.94 20.38
N PRO A 182 5.48 10.44 21.34
CA PRO A 182 6.33 9.30 21.08
C PRO A 182 5.54 8.07 20.64
N ALA A 183 6.00 7.41 19.58
CA ALA A 183 5.40 6.20 19.06
C ALA A 183 6.13 4.96 19.61
N HIS A 184 5.38 3.98 20.09
CA HIS A 184 5.91 2.71 20.60
C HIS A 184 5.63 1.61 19.57
N LEU A 185 6.66 1.08 18.94
CA LEU A 185 6.53 0.04 17.94
C LEU A 185 6.03 -1.28 18.54
N ILE A 186 5.23 -2.03 17.78
CA ILE A 186 4.70 -3.34 18.21
C ILE A 186 5.80 -4.40 18.16
N ASP A 187 6.59 -4.42 17.07
CA ASP A 187 7.53 -5.50 16.79
C ASP A 187 8.91 -5.31 17.45
N LEU A 188 9.19 -4.12 17.96
CA LEU A 188 10.46 -3.78 18.57
C LEU A 188 10.20 -2.96 19.84
N ASP A 189 10.92 -3.23 20.89
CA ASP A 189 10.93 -2.40 22.10
C ASP A 189 11.69 -1.08 21.84
N VAL A 190 11.19 -0.34 20.82
CA VAL A 190 11.75 0.94 20.38
C VAL A 190 10.69 2.02 20.49
N LYS A 191 11.06 3.07 21.19
CA LYS A 191 10.32 4.32 21.25
C LYS A 191 10.90 5.31 20.25
N VAL A 192 10.08 5.80 19.33
CA VAL A 192 10.47 6.83 18.38
C VAL A 192 9.87 8.16 18.83
N ASP A 193 10.75 9.13 19.09
CA ASP A 193 10.36 10.50 19.43
C ASP A 193 10.56 11.39 18.21
N PHE A 194 9.48 11.95 17.72
CA PHE A 194 9.49 12.83 16.55
C PHE A 194 9.60 14.31 16.92
N SER A 195 9.56 14.68 18.21
CA SER A 195 9.49 16.06 18.67
C SER A 195 10.72 16.91 18.29
N GLU A 196 11.90 16.27 18.19
CA GLU A 196 13.15 16.95 17.84
C GLU A 196 13.27 17.31 16.35
N VAL A 197 12.47 16.67 15.49
CA VAL A 197 12.58 16.79 14.02
C VAL A 197 11.31 17.34 13.37
N THR A 198 10.30 17.72 14.15
CA THR A 198 9.00 18.20 13.65
C THR A 198 8.70 19.61 14.13
N THR A 199 7.89 20.30 13.35
CA THR A 199 7.40 21.68 13.60
C THR A 199 5.88 21.68 13.77
N PRO A 200 5.27 22.78 14.27
CA PRO A 200 3.82 22.89 14.39
C PRO A 200 3.04 22.76 13.09
N GLU A 201 3.68 22.99 11.95
CA GLU A 201 3.10 22.89 10.62
C GLU A 201 3.14 21.46 10.06
N ASP A 202 3.95 20.60 10.67
CA ASP A 202 4.11 19.22 10.19
C ASP A 202 2.90 18.35 10.51
N ARG A 203 2.55 17.54 9.54
CA ARG A 203 1.48 16.54 9.63
C ARG A 203 1.82 15.36 8.76
N VAL A 204 1.59 14.16 9.26
CA VAL A 204 1.89 12.91 8.57
C VAL A 204 0.69 11.96 8.65
N ALA A 205 0.14 11.57 7.51
CA ALA A 205 -0.73 10.41 7.43
C ALA A 205 0.11 9.15 7.26
N VAL A 206 -0.16 8.15 8.07
CA VAL A 206 0.47 6.82 7.99
C VAL A 206 -0.60 5.83 7.61
N ILE A 207 -0.38 5.07 6.55
CA ILE A 207 -1.28 4.02 6.07
C ILE A 207 -0.52 2.70 6.05
N THR A 208 -1.06 1.66 6.66
CA THR A 208 -0.39 0.36 6.83
C THR A 208 -1.38 -0.79 6.74
N THR A 209 -0.90 -1.98 6.44
CA THR A 209 -1.72 -3.20 6.46
C THR A 209 -2.19 -3.53 7.88
N GLU A 210 -1.29 -3.46 8.86
CA GLU A 210 -1.56 -3.67 10.28
C GLU A 210 -1.02 -2.46 11.08
N PRO A 211 -1.61 -2.12 12.24
CA PRO A 211 -1.05 -1.11 13.12
C PRO A 211 0.43 -1.35 13.43
N LEU A 212 1.25 -0.31 13.38
CA LEU A 212 2.69 -0.39 13.68
C LEU A 212 3.00 -0.06 15.15
N THR A 213 2.05 0.54 15.87
CA THR A 213 2.23 1.03 17.23
C THR A 213 1.03 0.65 18.09
N HIS A 214 1.28 0.41 19.39
CA HIS A 214 0.21 0.02 20.33
C HIS A 214 -0.36 1.19 21.14
N ASN A 215 0.33 2.33 21.15
CA ASN A 215 -0.06 3.51 21.93
C ASN A 215 -0.73 4.61 21.10
N GLU A 216 -0.99 4.38 19.83
CA GLU A 216 -1.66 5.31 18.93
C GLU A 216 -3.03 4.79 18.48
N SER A 217 -3.95 5.68 18.16
CA SER A 217 -5.30 5.32 17.70
C SER A 217 -5.32 5.14 16.18
N TRP A 218 -5.29 3.89 15.74
CA TRP A 218 -5.42 3.52 14.34
C TRP A 218 -6.89 3.38 13.94
N THR A 219 -7.23 3.88 12.78
CA THR A 219 -8.55 3.70 12.17
C THR A 219 -8.46 2.61 11.11
N ALA A 220 -9.25 1.55 11.27
CA ALA A 220 -9.34 0.49 10.26
C ALA A 220 -10.22 0.94 9.09
N TYR A 221 -9.83 0.56 7.88
CA TYR A 221 -10.67 0.72 6.69
C TYR A 221 -11.87 -0.22 6.75
N GLN A 222 -12.97 0.25 6.19
CA GLN A 222 -14.10 -0.62 5.87
C GLN A 222 -13.83 -1.34 4.52
N PRO A 223 -14.31 -2.58 4.34
CA PRO A 223 -14.24 -3.25 3.05
C PRO A 223 -14.91 -2.43 1.93
N GLY A 224 -14.17 -2.14 0.87
CA GLY A 224 -14.61 -1.26 -0.22
C GLY A 224 -14.35 0.23 0.03
N GLU A 225 -13.69 0.59 1.10
CA GLU A 225 -13.38 1.99 1.39
C GLU A 225 -12.18 2.48 0.58
N MET A 226 -12.34 3.67 0.00
CA MET A 226 -11.28 4.42 -0.66
C MET A 226 -11.07 5.76 0.04
N ILE A 227 -9.81 6.11 0.28
CA ILE A 227 -9.44 7.38 0.90
C ILE A 227 -8.39 8.08 0.05
N LEU A 228 -8.57 9.38 -0.13
CA LEU A 228 -7.59 10.28 -0.72
C LEU A 228 -6.87 11.06 0.37
N PHE A 229 -5.55 10.99 0.37
CA PHE A 229 -4.69 11.74 1.28
C PHE A 229 -3.91 12.81 0.53
N GLN A 230 -3.87 14.02 1.09
CA GLN A 230 -2.98 15.11 0.69
C GLN A 230 -2.53 15.89 1.92
N HIS A 231 -1.30 16.39 1.88
CA HIS A 231 -0.72 17.22 2.95
C HIS A 231 -0.83 16.55 4.34
N GLY A 232 -0.57 15.23 4.39
CA GLY A 232 -0.56 14.48 5.64
C GLY A 232 -1.93 14.25 6.28
N LYS A 233 -3.04 14.40 5.55
CA LYS A 233 -4.39 14.15 6.06
C LYS A 233 -5.32 13.54 5.00
N PRO A 234 -6.36 12.81 5.42
CA PRO A 234 -7.42 12.40 4.52
C PRO A 234 -8.26 13.61 4.13
N ILE A 235 -8.60 13.72 2.84
CA ILE A 235 -9.40 14.83 2.30
C ILE A 235 -10.68 14.40 1.58
N LYS A 236 -10.76 13.13 1.18
CA LYS A 236 -11.95 12.56 0.55
C LYS A 236 -12.07 11.08 0.85
N TYR A 237 -13.31 10.64 1.07
CA TYR A 237 -13.68 9.26 1.35
C TYR A 237 -14.74 8.79 0.38
N ALA A 238 -14.71 7.52 0.03
CA ALA A 238 -15.79 6.83 -0.65
C ALA A 238 -15.91 5.40 -0.10
N LEU A 239 -17.13 4.92 0.03
CA LEU A 239 -17.42 3.52 0.34
C LEU A 239 -18.06 2.90 -0.89
N THR A 240 -17.33 2.02 -1.54
CA THR A 240 -17.77 1.35 -2.75
C THR A 240 -18.39 -0.01 -2.43
N ARG A 241 -19.24 -0.50 -3.33
CA ARG A 241 -19.89 -1.80 -3.19
C ARG A 241 -19.12 -2.84 -3.97
N VAL A 242 -18.68 -3.89 -3.28
CA VAL A 242 -18.03 -5.06 -3.86
C VAL A 242 -18.94 -6.26 -3.64
N GLU A 243 -19.56 -6.75 -4.70
CA GLU A 243 -20.58 -7.80 -4.63
C GLU A 243 -20.03 -9.12 -4.06
N ARG A 244 -18.75 -9.45 -4.38
CA ARG A 244 -18.06 -10.61 -3.81
C ARG A 244 -18.05 -10.56 -2.29
N LEU A 245 -17.64 -9.42 -1.71
CA LEU A 245 -17.54 -9.26 -0.24
C LEU A 245 -18.91 -9.37 0.42
N ILE A 246 -19.97 -8.88 -0.24
CA ILE A 246 -21.34 -9.01 0.25
C ILE A 246 -21.77 -10.47 0.25
N ARG A 247 -21.52 -11.21 -0.85
CA ARG A 247 -21.82 -12.65 -0.93
C ARG A 247 -21.08 -13.47 0.12
N GLU A 248 -19.78 -13.14 0.35
CA GLU A 248 -18.96 -13.80 1.38
C GLU A 248 -19.49 -13.51 2.80
N ALA A 249 -19.83 -12.27 3.10
CA ALA A 249 -20.40 -11.87 4.40
C ALA A 249 -21.75 -12.53 4.67
N ASP A 250 -22.55 -12.81 3.64
CA ASP A 250 -23.85 -13.48 3.78
C ASP A 250 -23.77 -15.01 3.76
N ASN A 251 -22.60 -15.58 3.47
CA ASN A 251 -22.44 -17.04 3.42
C ASN A 251 -22.49 -17.65 4.84
N PRO A 252 -23.47 -18.53 5.13
CA PRO A 252 -23.64 -19.14 6.46
C PRO A 252 -22.45 -20.01 6.90
N LEU A 253 -21.70 -20.59 5.96
CA LEU A 253 -20.53 -21.43 6.25
C LEU A 253 -19.36 -20.60 6.77
N LEU A 254 -19.10 -19.41 6.20
CA LEU A 254 -18.06 -18.51 6.65
C LEU A 254 -18.39 -17.88 8.01
N LYS A 255 -19.68 -17.59 8.29
CA LYS A 255 -20.15 -17.12 9.61
C LYS A 255 -19.88 -18.11 10.75
N ARG A 256 -19.71 -19.41 10.44
CA ARG A 256 -19.40 -20.44 11.45
C ARG A 256 -17.90 -20.50 11.78
N ILE A 257 -17.02 -20.23 10.80
CA ILE A 257 -15.56 -20.27 10.96
C ILE A 257 -15.11 -19.09 11.81
N THR A 258 -15.59 -17.87 11.53
CA THR A 258 -15.25 -16.66 12.31
C THR A 258 -15.72 -16.69 13.76
N LYS A 259 -16.70 -17.54 14.11
CA LYS A 259 -17.12 -17.76 15.51
C LYS A 259 -16.29 -18.83 16.23
N ALA A 260 -15.58 -19.69 15.51
CA ALA A 260 -14.73 -20.73 16.13
C ALA A 260 -13.35 -20.19 16.53
N ASP A 261 -12.88 -19.10 15.89
CA ASP A 261 -11.58 -18.45 16.20
C ASP A 261 -11.67 -17.43 17.33
N GLN A 262 -12.81 -17.31 18.02
CA GLN A 262 -13.04 -16.40 19.18
C GLN A 262 -13.10 -17.13 20.53
N TYR A 263 -12.66 -18.44 20.61
CA TYR A 263 -12.58 -19.16 21.89
C TYR A 263 -11.19 -19.71 22.13
#